data_ed9e340da104ab5f98d654271344ddf5
#
_entry.id   ed9e340da104ab5f98d654271344ddf5
#
_cell.length_a   1.000
_cell.length_b   1.000
_cell.length_c   1.000
_cell.angle_alpha   90.00
_cell.angle_beta   90.00
_cell.angle_gamma   90.00
#
_symmetry.space_group_name_H-M   'P 1'
#
loop_
_entity.id
_entity.type
_entity.pdbx_description
1 polymer ?
#
loop_
_entity_poly.entity_id
_entity_poly.type
_entity_poly.pdbx_seq_one_letter_code
_entity_poly.pdbx_strand_id
1 'polypeptide(L)'
;MSNLIIPKEILKTYQSLVRTFSNKINTEEKKEIKKSFETAYLAHKGIKRKSGEAYIFHPLAVAKIVAKEIGLGSLAIKCALLHDVVEDSEIKLKEIEKKFGKKAANIIDGLTKISEIIGSANSIQAENFRKMLLTLSDDVNVILIKLADRLDNMRTLGALKDQKRRKIASETLYIYAPLAHRLGLYSIKTELEDLALKYTEPEKYFEISKKLNETKTERANYIKKFLKPIKTKVKKEGFLVSIKGRPKSIFSIRKKMAKQEINFEEVFDKFAIRIITNSKELNEKSDCWKIYSIVTDYYKPNPDRLRDWISTPKTNGYESLHTTVMGPDGHWVEVQIRSERMNQIAEKGLAAHWL
;
A
#
# COMPACT_ATOMS: atom_id res chain seq x y z
N MET A 1 39.68 3.94 2.05
CA MET A 1 38.26 4.23 1.76
C MET A 1 38.21 5.71 1.43
N SER A 2 37.98 6.08 0.18
CA SER A 2 37.85 7.49 -0.22
C SER A 2 36.68 8.10 0.53
N ASN A 3 36.89 9.26 1.16
CA ASN A 3 35.83 10.05 1.81
C ASN A 3 34.80 10.45 0.72
N LEU A 4 33.75 9.64 0.58
CA LEU A 4 32.67 9.90 -0.36
C LEU A 4 31.89 11.12 0.14
N ILE A 5 32.05 12.25 -0.55
CA ILE A 5 31.33 13.47 -0.22
C ILE A 5 29.91 13.35 -0.80
N ILE A 6 28.93 13.14 0.07
CA ILE A 6 27.51 13.06 -0.27
C ILE A 6 26.81 14.34 0.20
N PRO A 7 25.99 14.98 -0.65
CA PRO A 7 25.24 16.18 -0.27
C PRO A 7 24.37 15.98 0.97
N LYS A 8 24.29 17.01 1.80
CA LYS A 8 23.57 16.99 3.09
C LYS A 8 22.11 16.53 2.98
N GLU A 9 21.44 16.94 1.92
CA GLU A 9 20.03 16.60 1.64
C GLU A 9 19.84 15.09 1.39
N ILE A 10 20.72 14.48 0.60
CA ILE A 10 20.71 13.04 0.32
C ILE A 10 21.00 12.25 1.61
N LEU A 11 21.98 12.67 2.41
CA LEU A 11 22.27 12.06 3.71
C LEU A 11 21.09 12.16 4.67
N LYS A 12 20.38 13.30 4.71
CA LYS A 12 19.18 13.49 5.53
C LYS A 12 18.08 12.51 5.11
N THR A 13 17.89 12.32 3.80
CA THR A 13 16.91 11.36 3.26
C THR A 13 17.28 9.91 3.58
N TYR A 14 18.55 9.54 3.43
CA TYR A 14 19.05 8.24 3.86
C TYR A 14 18.87 8.02 5.37
N GLN A 15 19.18 9.00 6.22
CA GLN A 15 18.94 8.90 7.66
C GLN A 15 17.45 8.71 7.99
N SER A 16 16.54 9.36 7.24
CA SER A 16 15.10 9.15 7.37
C SER A 16 14.71 7.71 7.02
N LEU A 17 15.32 7.10 6.01
CA LEU A 17 15.16 5.69 5.70
C LEU A 17 15.65 4.80 6.85
N VAL A 18 16.87 5.03 7.35
CA VAL A 18 17.46 4.24 8.44
C VAL A 18 16.56 4.22 9.69
N ARG A 19 15.93 5.34 10.04
CA ARG A 19 15.00 5.41 11.18
C ARG A 19 13.80 4.50 11.06
N THR A 20 13.39 4.09 9.84
CA THR A 20 12.22 3.21 9.63
C THR A 20 12.47 1.76 10.05
N PHE A 21 13.74 1.34 10.13
CA PHE A 21 14.11 -0.05 10.41
C PHE A 21 15.18 -0.20 11.51
N SER A 22 15.65 0.89 12.11
CA SER A 22 16.80 0.87 13.05
C SER A 22 16.65 -0.11 14.22
N ASN A 23 15.42 -0.37 14.66
CA ASN A 23 15.11 -1.29 15.76
C ASN A 23 14.78 -2.73 15.32
N LYS A 24 14.82 -2.99 13.99
CA LYS A 24 14.37 -4.27 13.42
C LYS A 24 15.51 -5.10 12.82
N ILE A 25 16.66 -4.51 12.60
CA ILE A 25 17.81 -5.14 11.95
C ILE A 25 19.09 -4.93 12.75
N ASN A 26 20.02 -5.87 12.65
CA ASN A 26 21.29 -5.86 13.36
C ASN A 26 22.32 -4.90 12.74
N THR A 27 23.48 -4.77 13.40
CA THR A 27 24.55 -3.84 12.98
C THR A 27 25.16 -4.22 11.63
N GLU A 28 25.31 -5.50 11.33
CA GLU A 28 25.88 -5.97 10.07
C GLU A 28 24.95 -5.66 8.90
N GLU A 29 23.66 -5.93 9.06
CA GLU A 29 22.64 -5.56 8.06
C GLU A 29 22.60 -4.06 7.78
N LYS A 30 22.78 -3.21 8.82
CA LYS A 30 22.89 -1.76 8.65
C LYS A 30 24.10 -1.35 7.82
N LYS A 31 25.24 -2.03 8.00
CA LYS A 31 26.45 -1.80 7.18
C LYS A 31 26.20 -2.19 5.71
N GLU A 32 25.56 -3.33 5.48
CA GLU A 32 25.23 -3.80 4.14
C GLU A 32 24.26 -2.85 3.42
N ILE A 33 23.23 -2.33 4.12
CA ILE A 33 22.32 -1.33 3.56
C ILE A 33 23.06 -0.03 3.25
N LYS A 34 23.99 0.42 4.13
CA LYS A 34 24.84 1.58 3.86
C LYS A 34 25.67 1.40 2.61
N LYS A 35 26.31 0.23 2.44
CA LYS A 35 27.09 -0.14 1.25
C LYS A 35 26.25 -0.14 -0.02
N SER A 36 24.98 -0.61 0.07
CA SER A 36 24.03 -0.58 -1.05
C SER A 36 23.66 0.85 -1.43
N PHE A 37 23.39 1.72 -0.44
CA PHE A 37 23.14 3.14 -0.66
C PHE A 37 24.32 3.85 -1.32
N GLU A 38 25.56 3.62 -0.82
CA GLU A 38 26.78 4.20 -1.41
C GLU A 38 27.00 3.76 -2.84
N THR A 39 26.74 2.46 -3.14
CA THR A 39 26.81 1.92 -4.51
C THR A 39 25.77 2.56 -5.42
N ALA A 40 24.52 2.66 -4.98
CA ALA A 40 23.44 3.33 -5.74
C ALA A 40 23.73 4.82 -5.95
N TYR A 41 24.26 5.52 -4.93
CA TYR A 41 24.63 6.92 -5.07
C TYR A 41 25.72 7.13 -6.13
N LEU A 42 26.75 6.28 -6.14
CA LEU A 42 27.83 6.37 -7.13
C LEU A 42 27.31 6.02 -8.55
N ALA A 43 26.50 5.01 -8.68
CA ALA A 43 25.92 4.59 -9.95
C ALA A 43 25.08 5.70 -10.61
N HIS A 44 24.32 6.45 -9.79
CA HIS A 44 23.42 7.51 -10.27
C HIS A 44 23.98 8.94 -10.09
N LYS A 45 25.28 9.06 -9.81
CA LYS A 45 25.91 10.37 -9.58
C LYS A 45 25.82 11.25 -10.85
N GLY A 46 25.21 12.44 -10.71
CA GLY A 46 25.00 13.37 -11.83
C GLY A 46 23.74 13.12 -12.65
N ILE A 47 23.08 11.97 -12.48
CA ILE A 47 21.80 11.68 -13.15
C ILE A 47 20.67 12.41 -12.44
N LYS A 48 19.75 13.01 -13.21
CA LYS A 48 18.56 13.69 -12.70
C LYS A 48 17.28 13.05 -13.25
N ARG A 49 16.26 13.03 -12.43
CA ARG A 49 14.89 12.70 -12.87
C ARG A 49 14.32 13.82 -13.75
N LYS A 50 13.23 13.53 -14.45
CA LYS A 50 12.51 14.55 -15.25
C LYS A 50 11.89 15.67 -14.39
N SER A 51 11.70 15.44 -13.09
CA SER A 51 11.33 16.44 -12.09
C SER A 51 12.47 17.41 -11.73
N GLY A 52 13.73 17.14 -12.19
CA GLY A 52 14.92 17.95 -11.92
C GLY A 52 15.72 17.54 -10.68
N GLU A 53 15.20 16.71 -9.82
CA GLU A 53 15.89 16.19 -8.62
C GLU A 53 16.94 15.13 -8.96
N ALA A 54 17.92 14.92 -8.07
CA ALA A 54 18.93 13.86 -8.23
C ALA A 54 18.26 12.48 -8.21
N TYR A 55 18.67 11.59 -9.14
CA TYR A 55 18.04 10.28 -9.31
C TYR A 55 18.04 9.42 -8.05
N ILE A 56 19.08 9.54 -7.20
CA ILE A 56 19.21 8.77 -5.95
C ILE A 56 18.02 8.91 -5.00
N PHE A 57 17.22 9.98 -5.09
CA PHE A 57 16.02 10.13 -4.27
C PHE A 57 14.96 9.07 -4.59
N HIS A 58 14.91 8.55 -5.83
CA HIS A 58 14.03 7.48 -6.23
C HIS A 58 14.34 6.16 -5.51
N PRO A 59 15.52 5.54 -5.62
CA PRO A 59 15.82 4.32 -4.89
C PRO A 59 15.71 4.48 -3.36
N LEU A 60 15.99 5.67 -2.81
CA LEU A 60 15.74 5.95 -1.40
C LEU A 60 14.24 5.94 -1.05
N ALA A 61 13.39 6.49 -1.90
CA ALA A 61 11.93 6.48 -1.72
C ALA A 61 11.37 5.06 -1.85
N VAL A 62 11.81 4.29 -2.87
CA VAL A 62 11.42 2.88 -3.05
C VAL A 62 11.83 2.04 -1.83
N ALA A 63 13.07 2.17 -1.36
CA ALA A 63 13.53 1.48 -0.16
C ALA A 63 12.72 1.86 1.10
N LYS A 64 12.28 3.12 1.21
CA LYS A 64 11.42 3.57 2.31
C LYS A 64 10.01 2.98 2.24
N ILE A 65 9.43 2.85 1.05
CA ILE A 65 8.15 2.14 0.84
C ILE A 65 8.29 0.68 1.26
N VAL A 66 9.34 0.00 0.79
CA VAL A 66 9.66 -1.40 1.12
C VAL A 66 9.80 -1.60 2.62
N ALA A 67 10.55 -0.74 3.31
CA ALA A 67 10.81 -0.86 4.75
C ALA A 67 9.61 -0.48 5.63
N LYS A 68 8.89 0.59 5.29
CA LYS A 68 7.87 1.19 6.15
C LYS A 68 6.45 0.76 5.77
N GLU A 69 6.10 0.82 4.49
CA GLU A 69 4.73 0.60 4.02
C GLU A 69 4.45 -0.88 3.78
N ILE A 70 5.40 -1.62 3.17
CA ILE A 70 5.32 -3.07 3.00
C ILE A 70 5.82 -3.79 4.26
N GLY A 71 6.94 -3.34 4.84
CA GLY A 71 7.50 -3.88 6.09
C GLY A 71 8.52 -4.99 5.87
N LEU A 72 9.20 -5.05 4.73
CA LEU A 72 10.19 -6.08 4.41
C LEU A 72 11.54 -5.86 5.13
N GLY A 73 12.31 -6.96 5.23
CA GLY A 73 13.61 -6.99 5.90
C GLY A 73 14.77 -6.44 5.07
N SER A 74 15.99 -6.59 5.62
CA SER A 74 17.24 -6.00 5.11
C SER A 74 17.56 -6.36 3.66
N LEU A 75 17.30 -7.60 3.24
CA LEU A 75 17.55 -8.05 1.86
C LEU A 75 16.73 -7.24 0.85
N ALA A 76 15.43 -7.09 1.09
CA ALA A 76 14.55 -6.34 0.19
C ALA A 76 14.91 -4.84 0.17
N ILE A 77 15.29 -4.26 1.32
CA ILE A 77 15.75 -2.86 1.41
C ILE A 77 17.02 -2.65 0.58
N LYS A 78 18.00 -3.56 0.67
CA LYS A 78 19.21 -3.53 -0.15
C LYS A 78 18.90 -3.60 -1.63
N CYS A 79 18.04 -4.55 -2.04
CA CYS A 79 17.65 -4.71 -3.44
C CYS A 79 16.84 -3.50 -3.94
N ALA A 80 16.00 -2.89 -3.12
CA ALA A 80 15.29 -1.66 -3.46
C ALA A 80 16.23 -0.46 -3.69
N LEU A 81 17.34 -0.37 -2.95
CA LEU A 81 18.37 0.65 -3.20
C LEU A 81 19.13 0.41 -4.51
N LEU A 82 19.27 -0.85 -4.92
CA LEU A 82 20.09 -1.29 -6.06
C LEU A 82 19.27 -1.59 -7.32
N HIS A 83 17.95 -1.45 -7.30
CA HIS A 83 17.05 -2.02 -8.30
C HIS A 83 17.32 -1.51 -9.73
N ASP A 84 17.74 -0.27 -9.90
CA ASP A 84 18.04 0.33 -11.20
C ASP A 84 19.55 0.39 -11.51
N VAL A 85 20.42 -0.04 -10.57
CA VAL A 85 21.88 0.12 -10.74
C VAL A 85 22.41 -0.61 -11.96
N VAL A 86 21.88 -1.81 -12.26
CA VAL A 86 22.31 -2.62 -13.41
C VAL A 86 21.75 -2.07 -14.72
N GLU A 87 20.57 -1.46 -14.69
CA GLU A 87 19.91 -0.87 -15.87
C GLU A 87 20.52 0.50 -16.23
N ASP A 88 20.85 1.32 -15.24
CA ASP A 88 21.21 2.74 -15.41
C ASP A 88 22.73 3.00 -15.28
N SER A 89 23.57 1.99 -15.08
CA SER A 89 25.02 2.17 -14.93
C SER A 89 25.85 1.07 -15.58
N GLU A 90 27.19 1.23 -15.55
CA GLU A 90 28.15 0.24 -16.06
C GLU A 90 28.30 -1.00 -15.14
N ILE A 91 27.70 -0.97 -13.92
CA ILE A 91 27.81 -2.06 -12.93
C ILE A 91 27.05 -3.28 -13.46
N LYS A 92 27.76 -4.42 -13.58
CA LYS A 92 27.16 -5.65 -14.08
C LYS A 92 26.63 -6.53 -12.93
N LEU A 93 25.67 -7.39 -13.25
CA LEU A 93 25.03 -8.31 -12.29
C LEU A 93 26.06 -9.14 -11.52
N LYS A 94 27.14 -9.59 -12.16
CA LYS A 94 28.25 -10.32 -11.50
C LYS A 94 28.95 -9.52 -10.39
N GLU A 95 29.01 -8.20 -10.53
CA GLU A 95 29.59 -7.33 -9.50
C GLU A 95 28.63 -7.17 -8.32
N ILE A 96 27.32 -7.12 -8.59
CA ILE A 96 26.28 -7.14 -7.55
C ILE A 96 26.37 -8.46 -6.78
N GLU A 97 26.48 -9.60 -7.47
CA GLU A 97 26.64 -10.90 -6.83
C GLU A 97 27.87 -10.96 -5.92
N LYS A 98 29.03 -10.49 -6.40
CA LYS A 98 30.27 -10.44 -5.63
C LYS A 98 30.18 -9.54 -4.39
N LYS A 99 29.47 -8.41 -4.50
CA LYS A 99 29.40 -7.40 -3.42
C LYS A 99 28.29 -7.66 -2.40
N PHE A 100 27.13 -8.21 -2.83
CA PHE A 100 25.90 -8.29 -2.06
C PHE A 100 25.32 -9.72 -1.97
N GLY A 101 25.94 -10.67 -2.64
CA GLY A 101 25.59 -12.09 -2.61
C GLY A 101 24.57 -12.52 -3.67
N LYS A 102 24.50 -13.82 -3.92
CA LYS A 102 23.68 -14.44 -4.96
C LYS A 102 22.19 -14.13 -4.85
N LYS A 103 21.64 -14.12 -3.61
CA LYS A 103 20.21 -13.79 -3.39
C LYS A 103 19.86 -12.38 -3.87
N ALA A 104 20.69 -11.37 -3.55
CA ALA A 104 20.47 -10.01 -4.00
C ALA A 104 20.58 -9.90 -5.53
N ALA A 105 21.58 -10.56 -6.13
CA ALA A 105 21.73 -10.58 -7.59
C ALA A 105 20.52 -11.21 -8.29
N ASN A 106 19.99 -12.33 -7.79
CA ASN A 106 18.81 -12.97 -8.36
C ASN A 106 17.57 -12.06 -8.31
N ILE A 107 17.38 -11.34 -7.21
CA ILE A 107 16.26 -10.38 -7.08
C ILE A 107 16.41 -9.24 -8.10
N ILE A 108 17.62 -8.67 -8.25
CA ILE A 108 17.88 -7.57 -9.19
C ILE A 108 17.73 -8.05 -10.64
N ASP A 109 18.22 -9.23 -10.99
CA ASP A 109 17.99 -9.85 -12.31
C ASP A 109 16.50 -10.04 -12.60
N GLY A 110 15.74 -10.52 -11.61
CA GLY A 110 14.28 -10.63 -11.73
C GLY A 110 13.58 -9.29 -11.96
N LEU A 111 14.04 -8.21 -11.30
CA LEU A 111 13.48 -6.86 -11.48
C LEU A 111 13.72 -6.34 -12.89
N THR A 112 14.94 -6.51 -13.43
CA THR A 112 15.30 -6.14 -14.82
C THR A 112 14.46 -6.90 -15.84
N LYS A 113 14.35 -8.23 -15.70
CA LYS A 113 13.52 -9.08 -16.58
C LYS A 113 12.05 -8.68 -16.58
N ILE A 114 11.48 -8.36 -15.41
CA ILE A 114 10.09 -7.87 -15.31
C ILE A 114 9.93 -6.53 -16.02
N SER A 115 10.90 -5.62 -15.92
CA SER A 115 10.89 -4.33 -16.62
C SER A 115 10.84 -4.50 -18.14
N GLU A 116 11.64 -5.40 -18.69
CA GLU A 116 11.69 -5.73 -20.13
C GLU A 116 10.37 -6.31 -20.63
N ILE A 117 9.77 -7.24 -19.87
CA ILE A 117 8.51 -7.89 -20.23
C ILE A 117 7.35 -6.88 -20.22
N ILE A 118 7.32 -5.98 -19.22
CA ILE A 118 6.28 -4.92 -19.14
C ILE A 118 6.42 -3.94 -20.30
N GLY A 119 7.65 -3.58 -20.65
CA GLY A 119 7.92 -2.67 -21.77
C GLY A 119 7.45 -3.18 -23.13
N SER A 120 7.41 -4.52 -23.32
CA SER A 120 7.05 -5.19 -24.58
C SER A 120 5.58 -5.62 -24.67
N ALA A 121 4.80 -5.60 -23.57
CA ALA A 121 3.44 -6.12 -23.53
C ALA A 121 2.41 -5.16 -24.17
N ASN A 122 1.70 -5.66 -25.18
CA ASN A 122 0.51 -4.99 -25.74
C ASN A 122 -0.72 -5.26 -24.81
N SER A 123 -1.61 -4.29 -24.70
CA SER A 123 -2.70 -4.16 -23.71
C SER A 123 -3.68 -5.33 -23.54
N ILE A 124 -3.78 -6.23 -24.51
CA ILE A 124 -4.75 -7.36 -24.53
C ILE A 124 -4.34 -8.53 -23.61
N GLN A 125 -3.11 -8.55 -23.10
CA GLN A 125 -2.54 -9.69 -22.35
C GLN A 125 -2.42 -9.45 -20.83
N ALA A 126 -3.07 -8.45 -20.27
CA ALA A 126 -2.90 -8.07 -18.85
C ALA A 126 -3.20 -9.21 -17.84
N GLU A 127 -4.13 -10.11 -18.13
CA GLU A 127 -4.46 -11.26 -17.27
C GLU A 127 -3.40 -12.35 -17.34
N ASN A 128 -2.97 -12.69 -18.56
CA ASN A 128 -1.88 -13.67 -18.77
C ASN A 128 -0.56 -13.14 -18.25
N PHE A 129 -0.33 -11.83 -18.40
CA PHE A 129 0.82 -11.14 -17.87
C PHE A 129 0.88 -11.18 -16.33
N ARG A 130 -0.26 -10.95 -15.64
CA ARG A 130 -0.35 -11.09 -14.18
C ARG A 130 -0.04 -12.51 -13.71
N LYS A 131 -0.57 -13.53 -14.40
CA LYS A 131 -0.28 -14.93 -14.12
C LYS A 131 1.21 -15.22 -14.33
N MET A 132 1.78 -14.72 -15.41
CA MET A 132 3.19 -14.89 -15.76
C MET A 132 4.11 -14.22 -14.73
N LEU A 133 3.84 -12.99 -14.27
CA LEU A 133 4.62 -12.33 -13.22
C LEU A 133 4.66 -13.13 -11.92
N LEU A 134 3.54 -13.74 -11.53
CA LEU A 134 3.45 -14.54 -10.32
C LEU A 134 4.12 -15.92 -10.47
N THR A 135 4.26 -16.41 -11.70
CA THR A 135 4.86 -17.72 -12.00
C THR A 135 6.36 -17.61 -12.27
N LEU A 136 6.80 -16.47 -12.84
CA LEU A 136 8.22 -16.25 -13.22
C LEU A 136 9.07 -15.71 -12.07
N SER A 137 8.47 -15.22 -11.01
CA SER A 137 9.21 -14.71 -9.86
C SER A 137 9.38 -15.84 -8.84
N ASP A 138 10.53 -16.50 -8.84
CA ASP A 138 10.94 -17.44 -7.79
C ASP A 138 11.05 -16.77 -6.41
N ASP A 139 11.09 -15.43 -6.36
CA ASP A 139 11.18 -14.64 -5.14
C ASP A 139 10.13 -13.51 -5.12
N VAL A 140 9.23 -13.58 -4.16
CA VAL A 140 8.15 -12.57 -3.97
C VAL A 140 8.70 -11.16 -3.76
N ASN A 141 9.93 -11.00 -3.26
CA ASN A 141 10.57 -9.69 -3.10
C ASN A 141 10.67 -8.92 -4.42
N VAL A 142 10.85 -9.60 -5.54
CA VAL A 142 10.90 -8.99 -6.89
C VAL A 142 9.59 -8.24 -7.15
N ILE A 143 8.45 -8.88 -6.92
CA ILE A 143 7.13 -8.29 -7.15
C ILE A 143 6.85 -7.15 -6.18
N LEU A 144 7.21 -7.34 -4.90
CA LEU A 144 6.98 -6.36 -3.85
C LEU A 144 7.81 -5.08 -4.06
N ILE A 145 9.08 -5.23 -4.48
CA ILE A 145 9.95 -4.09 -4.84
C ILE A 145 9.41 -3.38 -6.09
N LYS A 146 8.95 -4.13 -7.11
CA LYS A 146 8.39 -3.56 -8.32
C LYS A 146 7.08 -2.79 -8.08
N LEU A 147 6.26 -3.23 -7.11
CA LEU A 147 5.10 -2.47 -6.64
C LEU A 147 5.50 -1.18 -5.92
N ALA A 148 6.56 -1.21 -5.12
CA ALA A 148 7.09 -0.02 -4.45
C ALA A 148 7.68 0.98 -5.44
N ASP A 149 8.43 0.51 -6.44
CA ASP A 149 8.94 1.31 -7.57
C ASP A 149 7.77 1.99 -8.32
N ARG A 150 6.76 1.20 -8.72
CA ARG A 150 5.57 1.74 -9.41
C ARG A 150 4.86 2.80 -8.57
N LEU A 151 4.74 2.59 -7.26
CA LEU A 151 4.09 3.55 -6.37
C LEU A 151 4.86 4.88 -6.30
N ASP A 152 6.20 4.86 -6.17
CA ASP A 152 7.01 6.08 -6.20
C ASP A 152 6.91 6.79 -7.55
N ASN A 153 6.97 6.03 -8.64
CA ASN A 153 6.80 6.56 -10.00
C ASN A 153 5.42 7.23 -10.18
N MET A 154 4.36 6.66 -9.63
CA MET A 154 3.02 7.26 -9.66
C MET A 154 2.91 8.53 -8.81
N ARG A 155 3.56 8.59 -7.65
CA ARG A 155 3.62 9.78 -6.78
C ARG A 155 4.30 10.97 -7.48
N THR A 156 5.25 10.70 -8.37
CA THR A 156 6.04 11.71 -9.09
C THR A 156 5.65 11.86 -10.57
N LEU A 157 4.56 11.22 -11.01
CA LEU A 157 4.16 11.10 -12.42
C LEU A 157 3.87 12.45 -13.09
N GLY A 158 3.53 13.47 -12.31
CA GLY A 158 3.18 14.81 -12.82
C GLY A 158 4.25 15.51 -13.67
N ALA A 159 5.54 15.14 -13.50
CA ALA A 159 6.65 15.68 -14.25
C ALA A 159 6.74 15.18 -15.72
N LEU A 160 5.94 14.19 -16.11
CA LEU A 160 5.95 13.61 -17.45
C LEU A 160 4.93 14.29 -18.38
N LYS A 161 5.13 14.13 -19.70
CA LYS A 161 4.15 14.56 -20.72
C LYS A 161 2.83 13.79 -20.60
N ASP A 162 1.72 14.40 -20.97
CA ASP A 162 0.36 13.88 -20.77
C ASP A 162 0.15 12.47 -21.33
N GLN A 163 0.53 12.23 -22.58
CA GLN A 163 0.39 10.91 -23.21
C GLN A 163 1.12 9.79 -22.41
N LYS A 164 2.34 10.08 -21.92
CA LYS A 164 3.11 9.13 -21.13
C LYS A 164 2.49 8.93 -19.75
N ARG A 165 1.95 10.00 -19.13
CA ARG A 165 1.22 9.90 -17.85
C ARG A 165 0.02 8.98 -17.97
N ARG A 166 -0.82 9.17 -19.00
CA ARG A 166 -2.03 8.34 -19.22
C ARG A 166 -1.68 6.87 -19.46
N LYS A 167 -0.64 6.58 -20.26
CA LYS A 167 -0.18 5.21 -20.48
C LYS A 167 0.23 4.54 -19.17
N ILE A 168 1.11 5.18 -18.38
CA ILE A 168 1.60 4.63 -17.11
C ILE A 168 0.45 4.49 -16.08
N ALA A 169 -0.48 5.43 -16.03
CA ALA A 169 -1.65 5.37 -15.17
C ALA A 169 -2.57 4.20 -15.55
N SER A 170 -2.82 3.98 -16.82
CA SER A 170 -3.62 2.84 -17.31
C SER A 170 -2.94 1.51 -16.99
N GLU A 171 -1.63 1.37 -17.25
CA GLU A 171 -0.87 0.17 -16.85
C GLU A 171 -0.98 -0.08 -15.34
N THR A 172 -0.87 0.99 -14.55
CA THR A 172 -0.98 0.90 -13.09
C THR A 172 -2.35 0.38 -12.66
N LEU A 173 -3.41 0.86 -13.26
CA LEU A 173 -4.78 0.47 -12.95
C LEU A 173 -5.09 -0.98 -13.35
N TYR A 174 -4.60 -1.41 -14.52
CA TYR A 174 -4.94 -2.74 -15.07
C TYR A 174 -3.98 -3.85 -14.63
N ILE A 175 -2.74 -3.54 -14.25
CA ILE A 175 -1.72 -4.52 -13.91
C ILE A 175 -1.35 -4.45 -12.42
N TYR A 176 -0.84 -3.30 -11.98
CA TYR A 176 -0.21 -3.19 -10.66
C TYR A 176 -1.22 -3.11 -9.49
N ALA A 177 -2.33 -2.39 -9.65
CA ALA A 177 -3.33 -2.31 -8.59
C ALA A 177 -4.02 -3.67 -8.33
N PRO A 178 -4.42 -4.47 -9.36
CA PRO A 178 -4.88 -5.84 -9.15
C PRO A 178 -3.81 -6.77 -8.56
N LEU A 179 -2.53 -6.61 -8.92
CA LEU A 179 -1.44 -7.38 -8.35
C LEU A 179 -1.26 -7.08 -6.86
N ALA A 180 -1.25 -5.79 -6.48
CA ALA A 180 -1.23 -5.37 -5.08
C ALA A 180 -2.44 -5.90 -4.29
N HIS A 181 -3.63 -5.92 -4.91
CA HIS A 181 -4.84 -6.53 -4.31
C HIS A 181 -4.66 -8.02 -4.04
N ARG A 182 -4.12 -8.77 -4.99
CA ARG A 182 -3.90 -10.22 -4.86
C ARG A 182 -2.90 -10.55 -3.75
N LEU A 183 -1.87 -9.71 -3.59
CA LEU A 183 -0.88 -9.83 -2.51
C LEU A 183 -1.38 -9.29 -1.16
N GLY A 184 -2.62 -8.77 -1.08
CA GLY A 184 -3.19 -8.22 0.15
C GLY A 184 -2.67 -6.85 0.54
N LEU A 185 -1.90 -6.16 -0.31
CA LEU A 185 -1.34 -4.83 -0.08
C LEU A 185 -2.42 -3.75 -0.33
N TYR A 186 -3.47 -3.76 0.48
CA TYR A 186 -4.67 -2.92 0.25
C TYR A 186 -4.38 -1.42 0.31
N SER A 187 -3.42 -0.98 1.12
CA SER A 187 -3.01 0.42 1.21
C SER A 187 -2.37 0.88 -0.11
N ILE A 188 -1.40 0.12 -0.60
CA ILE A 188 -0.69 0.38 -1.86
C ILE A 188 -1.68 0.31 -3.04
N LYS A 189 -2.51 -0.73 -3.08
CA LYS A 189 -3.56 -0.88 -4.09
C LYS A 189 -4.46 0.34 -4.18
N THR A 190 -4.93 0.82 -3.04
CA THR A 190 -5.83 1.97 -2.94
C THR A 190 -5.16 3.26 -3.43
N GLU A 191 -3.91 3.49 -3.05
CA GLU A 191 -3.16 4.66 -3.49
C GLU A 191 -2.83 4.60 -5.00
N LEU A 192 -2.44 3.42 -5.50
CA LEU A 192 -2.21 3.22 -6.94
C LEU A 192 -3.48 3.51 -7.77
N GLU A 193 -4.64 3.05 -7.30
CA GLU A 193 -5.93 3.31 -7.96
C GLU A 193 -6.30 4.79 -7.95
N ASP A 194 -6.15 5.49 -6.82
CA ASP A 194 -6.45 6.91 -6.71
C ASP A 194 -5.50 7.76 -7.56
N LEU A 195 -4.19 7.45 -7.56
CA LEU A 195 -3.21 8.11 -8.40
C LEU A 195 -3.45 7.83 -9.89
N ALA A 196 -3.85 6.60 -10.25
CA ALA A 196 -4.16 6.27 -11.64
C ALA A 196 -5.40 7.05 -12.12
N LEU A 197 -6.47 7.10 -11.32
CA LEU A 197 -7.67 7.88 -11.64
C LEU A 197 -7.37 9.37 -11.87
N LYS A 198 -6.46 9.93 -11.07
CA LYS A 198 -6.04 11.34 -11.21
C LYS A 198 -5.53 11.67 -12.61
N TYR A 199 -4.94 10.70 -13.31
CA TYR A 199 -4.37 10.90 -14.65
C TYR A 199 -5.21 10.29 -15.77
N THR A 200 -6.11 9.34 -15.49
CA THR A 200 -7.01 8.76 -16.49
C THR A 200 -8.33 9.51 -16.59
N GLU A 201 -8.88 9.96 -15.46
CA GLU A 201 -10.14 10.74 -15.39
C GLU A 201 -9.95 11.96 -14.46
N PRO A 202 -9.11 12.96 -14.81
CA PRO A 202 -8.74 14.06 -13.91
C PRO A 202 -9.95 14.88 -13.45
N GLU A 203 -10.89 15.17 -14.32
CA GLU A 203 -12.10 15.93 -13.97
C GLU A 203 -12.89 15.25 -12.85
N LYS A 204 -13.15 13.94 -12.99
CA LYS A 204 -13.85 13.14 -11.99
C LYS A 204 -13.08 12.98 -10.69
N TYR A 205 -11.77 12.83 -10.79
CA TYR A 205 -10.90 12.79 -9.61
C TYR A 205 -11.00 14.08 -8.78
N PHE A 206 -10.86 15.24 -9.43
CA PHE A 206 -10.89 16.53 -8.74
C PHE A 206 -12.30 16.89 -8.24
N GLU A 207 -13.36 16.55 -8.99
CA GLU A 207 -14.76 16.71 -8.55
C GLU A 207 -14.99 15.96 -7.24
N ILE A 208 -14.70 14.67 -7.19
CA ILE A 208 -14.91 13.82 -6.01
C ILE A 208 -14.01 14.28 -4.85
N SER A 209 -12.74 14.60 -5.12
CA SER A 209 -11.79 15.10 -4.13
C SER A 209 -12.29 16.39 -3.47
N LYS A 210 -12.79 17.34 -4.25
CA LYS A 210 -13.38 18.60 -3.77
C LYS A 210 -14.58 18.33 -2.85
N LYS A 211 -15.55 17.54 -3.31
CA LYS A 211 -16.76 17.19 -2.54
C LYS A 211 -16.43 16.43 -1.24
N LEU A 212 -15.41 15.54 -1.27
CA LEU A 212 -14.90 14.88 -0.06
C LEU A 212 -14.28 15.87 0.93
N ASN A 213 -13.60 16.91 0.46
CA ASN A 213 -13.03 17.94 1.33
C ASN A 213 -14.13 18.85 1.93
N GLU A 214 -15.07 19.29 1.14
CA GLU A 214 -16.19 20.13 1.57
C GLU A 214 -17.03 19.45 2.67
N THR A 215 -17.29 18.15 2.53
CA THR A 215 -18.10 17.38 3.50
C THR A 215 -17.28 16.79 4.65
N LYS A 216 -15.99 17.13 4.79
CA LYS A 216 -15.09 16.54 5.79
C LYS A 216 -15.58 16.75 7.24
N THR A 217 -15.99 17.97 7.57
CA THR A 217 -16.45 18.33 8.93
C THR A 217 -17.77 17.65 9.27
N GLU A 218 -18.74 17.67 8.37
CA GLU A 218 -20.03 16.98 8.53
C GLU A 218 -19.83 15.49 8.74
N ARG A 219 -18.99 14.88 7.93
CA ARG A 219 -18.62 13.46 8.03
C ARG A 219 -17.94 13.12 9.36
N ALA A 220 -17.04 14.00 9.84
CA ALA A 220 -16.38 13.80 11.13
C ALA A 220 -17.39 13.89 12.29
N ASN A 221 -18.33 14.83 12.24
CA ASN A 221 -19.41 14.99 13.23
C ASN A 221 -20.35 13.77 13.22
N TYR A 222 -20.74 13.30 12.03
CA TYR A 222 -21.56 12.11 11.88
C TYR A 222 -20.88 10.87 12.48
N ILE A 223 -19.60 10.65 12.14
CA ILE A 223 -18.80 9.55 12.70
C ILE A 223 -18.73 9.63 14.23
N LYS A 224 -18.55 10.84 14.78
CA LYS A 224 -18.53 11.05 16.23
C LYS A 224 -19.87 10.71 16.88
N LYS A 225 -20.99 11.13 16.27
CA LYS A 225 -22.37 10.81 16.72
C LYS A 225 -22.61 9.31 16.69
N PHE A 226 -22.27 8.64 15.57
CA PHE A 226 -22.39 7.19 15.41
C PHE A 226 -21.58 6.42 16.45
N LEU A 227 -20.35 6.82 16.72
CA LEU A 227 -19.44 6.10 17.60
C LEU A 227 -19.73 6.29 19.09
N LYS A 228 -20.43 7.34 19.49
CA LYS A 228 -20.65 7.67 20.92
C LYS A 228 -21.23 6.52 21.74
N PRO A 229 -22.38 5.89 21.36
CA PRO A 229 -22.95 4.79 22.13
C PRO A 229 -22.06 3.55 22.10
N ILE A 230 -21.48 3.22 20.96
CA ILE A 230 -20.60 2.05 20.80
C ILE A 230 -19.39 2.17 21.74
N LYS A 231 -18.68 3.32 21.72
CA LYS A 231 -17.50 3.54 22.57
C LYS A 231 -17.82 3.38 24.06
N THR A 232 -18.96 3.91 24.49
CA THR A 232 -19.40 3.81 25.89
C THR A 232 -19.63 2.37 26.29
N LYS A 233 -20.35 1.61 25.47
CA LYS A 233 -20.68 0.20 25.77
C LYS A 233 -19.45 -0.72 25.71
N VAL A 234 -18.62 -0.59 24.66
CA VAL A 234 -17.39 -1.37 24.50
C VAL A 234 -16.44 -1.17 25.69
N LYS A 235 -16.29 0.10 26.15
CA LYS A 235 -15.50 0.40 27.35
C LYS A 235 -16.10 -0.23 28.63
N LYS A 236 -17.44 -0.17 28.79
CA LYS A 236 -18.14 -0.77 29.94
C LYS A 236 -17.98 -2.30 29.99
N GLU A 237 -17.93 -2.95 28.82
CA GLU A 237 -17.69 -4.40 28.69
C GLU A 237 -16.19 -4.77 28.82
N GLY A 238 -15.31 -3.82 29.11
CA GLY A 238 -13.88 -4.05 29.35
C GLY A 238 -13.01 -4.22 28.10
N PHE A 239 -13.53 -3.94 26.91
CA PHE A 239 -12.74 -4.03 25.68
C PHE A 239 -11.82 -2.82 25.49
N LEU A 240 -10.55 -3.10 25.18
CA LEU A 240 -9.60 -2.10 24.72
C LEU A 240 -9.66 -2.04 23.19
N VAL A 241 -10.22 -0.97 22.65
CA VAL A 241 -10.40 -0.80 21.21
C VAL A 241 -9.83 0.50 20.69
N SER A 242 -9.28 0.45 19.47
CA SER A 242 -9.00 1.62 18.65
C SER A 242 -10.08 1.74 17.57
N ILE A 243 -10.78 2.87 17.52
CA ILE A 243 -11.86 3.06 16.55
C ILE A 243 -11.50 4.22 15.63
N LYS A 244 -11.53 3.95 14.32
CA LYS A 244 -11.18 4.92 13.26
C LYS A 244 -12.27 4.99 12.21
N GLY A 245 -12.68 6.21 11.84
CA GLY A 245 -13.43 6.44 10.61
C GLY A 245 -12.43 6.56 9.45
N ARG A 246 -12.65 5.80 8.38
CA ARG A 246 -11.83 5.86 7.17
C ARG A 246 -12.68 6.30 5.98
N PRO A 247 -12.38 7.44 5.33
CA PRO A 247 -13.03 7.77 4.07
C PRO A 247 -12.69 6.69 3.03
N LYS A 248 -13.62 6.37 2.14
CA LYS A 248 -13.33 5.52 0.99
C LYS A 248 -12.48 6.27 -0.01
N SER A 249 -11.69 5.52 -0.78
CA SER A 249 -10.85 6.09 -1.84
C SER A 249 -11.69 6.75 -2.92
N ILE A 250 -11.12 7.76 -3.57
CA ILE A 250 -11.75 8.48 -4.68
C ILE A 250 -12.13 7.50 -5.79
N PHE A 251 -11.22 6.57 -6.11
CA PHE A 251 -11.48 5.52 -7.10
C PHE A 251 -12.66 4.62 -6.72
N SER A 252 -12.75 4.19 -5.45
CA SER A 252 -13.86 3.34 -4.99
C SER A 252 -15.21 4.06 -5.08
N ILE A 253 -15.24 5.36 -4.79
CA ILE A 253 -16.44 6.21 -4.96
C ILE A 253 -16.78 6.32 -6.44
N ARG A 254 -15.80 6.68 -7.30
CA ARG A 254 -15.98 6.80 -8.75
C ARG A 254 -16.52 5.50 -9.37
N LYS A 255 -15.95 4.35 -8.95
CA LYS A 255 -16.39 3.03 -9.43
C LYS A 255 -17.86 2.76 -9.09
N LYS A 256 -18.33 3.16 -7.90
CA LYS A 256 -19.74 3.03 -7.51
C LYS A 256 -20.63 3.96 -8.32
N MET A 257 -20.25 5.23 -8.44
CA MET A 257 -20.98 6.20 -9.26
C MET A 257 -21.18 5.66 -10.67
N ALA A 258 -20.11 5.13 -11.29
CA ALA A 258 -20.19 4.55 -12.63
C ALA A 258 -21.02 3.28 -12.72
N LYS A 259 -20.90 2.37 -11.74
CA LYS A 259 -21.61 1.07 -11.76
C LYS A 259 -23.11 1.21 -11.49
N GLN A 260 -23.49 2.19 -10.66
CA GLN A 260 -24.87 2.39 -10.21
C GLN A 260 -25.56 3.56 -10.95
N GLU A 261 -24.82 4.26 -11.83
CA GLU A 261 -25.26 5.44 -12.57
C GLU A 261 -25.83 6.55 -11.65
N ILE A 262 -25.16 6.75 -10.48
CA ILE A 262 -25.57 7.70 -9.45
C ILE A 262 -24.55 8.83 -9.29
N ASN A 263 -25.02 9.95 -8.73
CA ASN A 263 -24.18 11.10 -8.36
C ASN A 263 -23.43 10.85 -7.04
N PHE A 264 -22.42 11.69 -6.76
CA PHE A 264 -21.64 11.62 -5.53
C PHE A 264 -22.50 11.68 -4.27
N GLU A 265 -23.54 12.52 -4.25
CA GLU A 265 -24.44 12.71 -3.12
C GLU A 265 -25.18 11.43 -2.75
N GLU A 266 -25.54 10.62 -3.75
CA GLU A 266 -26.28 9.36 -3.62
C GLU A 266 -25.40 8.17 -3.21
N VAL A 267 -24.07 8.34 -3.17
CA VAL A 267 -23.17 7.31 -2.64
C VAL A 267 -23.28 7.26 -1.12
N PHE A 268 -24.00 6.29 -0.58
CA PHE A 268 -24.30 6.19 0.85
C PHE A 268 -23.08 5.84 1.72
N ASP A 269 -22.16 4.99 1.26
CA ASP A 269 -21.04 4.48 2.04
C ASP A 269 -19.71 5.18 1.71
N LYS A 270 -19.70 6.52 1.83
CA LYS A 270 -18.51 7.36 1.57
C LYS A 270 -17.38 7.15 2.59
N PHE A 271 -17.64 6.45 3.68
CA PHE A 271 -16.66 6.08 4.71
C PHE A 271 -17.00 4.71 5.32
N ALA A 272 -16.03 4.12 5.98
CA ALA A 272 -16.21 2.93 6.80
C ALA A 272 -15.73 3.20 8.23
N ILE A 273 -16.32 2.55 9.19
CA ILE A 273 -15.87 2.51 10.58
C ILE A 273 -15.03 1.26 10.78
N ARG A 274 -13.84 1.44 11.34
CA ARG A 274 -12.97 0.33 11.71
C ARG A 274 -12.84 0.27 13.22
N ILE A 275 -13.20 -0.88 13.80
CA ILE A 275 -13.04 -1.18 15.21
C ILE A 275 -11.94 -2.24 15.33
N ILE A 276 -10.85 -1.87 16.00
CA ILE A 276 -9.69 -2.74 16.19
C ILE A 276 -9.60 -3.04 17.67
N THR A 277 -9.73 -4.33 18.05
CA THR A 277 -9.64 -4.77 19.43
C THR A 277 -8.23 -5.28 19.76
N ASN A 278 -7.74 -4.91 20.95
CA ASN A 278 -6.50 -5.45 21.50
C ASN A 278 -6.78 -6.73 22.28
N SER A 279 -7.16 -7.78 21.58
CA SER A 279 -7.50 -9.08 22.13
C SER A 279 -6.28 -10.01 22.15
N LYS A 280 -6.22 -10.92 23.14
CA LYS A 280 -5.30 -12.07 23.09
C LYS A 280 -5.69 -12.98 21.92
N GLU A 281 -4.73 -13.64 21.30
CA GLU A 281 -4.92 -14.45 20.10
C GLU A 281 -6.04 -15.48 20.23
N LEU A 282 -6.10 -16.19 21.38
CA LEU A 282 -7.15 -17.18 21.68
C LEU A 282 -8.57 -16.60 21.72
N ASN A 283 -8.72 -15.30 21.98
CA ASN A 283 -10.02 -14.64 22.15
C ASN A 283 -10.40 -13.74 20.95
N GLU A 284 -9.52 -13.57 19.97
CA GLU A 284 -9.72 -12.63 18.86
C GLU A 284 -11.08 -12.81 18.17
N LYS A 285 -11.42 -14.05 17.81
CA LYS A 285 -12.69 -14.37 17.16
C LYS A 285 -13.89 -14.03 18.05
N SER A 286 -13.90 -14.54 19.29
CA SER A 286 -15.01 -14.31 20.23
C SER A 286 -15.20 -12.83 20.54
N ASP A 287 -14.11 -12.08 20.71
CA ASP A 287 -14.17 -10.65 21.01
C ASP A 287 -14.67 -9.83 19.83
N CYS A 288 -14.27 -10.17 18.60
CA CYS A 288 -14.81 -9.56 17.40
C CYS A 288 -16.34 -9.78 17.29
N TRP A 289 -16.83 -10.98 17.58
CA TRP A 289 -18.27 -11.27 17.57
C TRP A 289 -19.03 -10.56 18.69
N LYS A 290 -18.47 -10.43 19.89
CA LYS A 290 -19.05 -9.64 20.98
C LYS A 290 -19.15 -8.16 20.60
N ILE A 291 -18.11 -7.59 19.97
CA ILE A 291 -18.13 -6.22 19.47
C ILE A 291 -19.18 -6.07 18.37
N TYR A 292 -19.35 -7.06 17.49
CA TYR A 292 -20.43 -7.07 16.50
C TYR A 292 -21.80 -7.01 17.17
N SER A 293 -22.03 -7.83 18.20
CA SER A 293 -23.28 -7.80 18.99
C SER A 293 -23.52 -6.40 19.57
N ILE A 294 -22.50 -5.80 20.20
CA ILE A 294 -22.62 -4.42 20.73
C ILE A 294 -23.01 -3.41 19.63
N VAL A 295 -22.44 -3.51 18.44
CA VAL A 295 -22.77 -2.60 17.33
C VAL A 295 -24.23 -2.78 16.90
N THR A 296 -24.69 -4.02 16.82
CA THR A 296 -26.06 -4.36 16.37
C THR A 296 -27.14 -4.15 17.42
N ASP A 297 -26.77 -4.03 18.71
CA ASP A 297 -27.68 -3.56 19.77
C ASP A 297 -28.14 -2.12 19.55
N TYR A 298 -27.30 -1.28 18.97
CA TYR A 298 -27.60 0.14 18.71
C TYR A 298 -28.08 0.42 17.28
N TYR A 299 -27.65 -0.38 16.31
CA TYR A 299 -27.87 -0.10 14.90
C TYR A 299 -28.32 -1.35 14.15
N LYS A 300 -29.50 -1.30 13.52
CA LYS A 300 -30.07 -2.43 12.79
C LYS A 300 -29.15 -2.88 11.64
N PRO A 301 -28.66 -4.12 11.63
CA PRO A 301 -27.80 -4.62 10.57
C PRO A 301 -28.59 -4.94 9.29
N ASN A 302 -27.90 -4.85 8.14
CA ASN A 302 -28.37 -5.43 6.89
C ASN A 302 -27.87 -6.88 6.82
N PRO A 303 -28.74 -7.89 6.86
CA PRO A 303 -28.32 -9.31 6.90
C PRO A 303 -27.54 -9.73 5.65
N ASP A 304 -27.87 -9.18 4.48
CA ASP A 304 -27.21 -9.52 3.21
C ASP A 304 -25.78 -8.97 3.11
N ARG A 305 -25.41 -8.09 4.04
CA ARG A 305 -24.13 -7.41 4.04
C ARG A 305 -23.16 -7.89 5.13
N LEU A 306 -23.51 -8.94 5.88
CA LEU A 306 -22.57 -9.58 6.80
C LEU A 306 -21.56 -10.42 6.02
N ARG A 307 -20.27 -10.24 6.32
CA ARG A 307 -19.17 -11.04 5.76
C ARG A 307 -18.25 -11.46 6.90
N ASP A 308 -18.17 -12.75 7.14
CA ASP A 308 -17.30 -13.35 8.13
C ASP A 308 -16.01 -13.88 7.48
N TRP A 309 -15.02 -12.99 7.42
CA TRP A 309 -13.67 -13.35 6.99
C TRP A 309 -12.76 -13.76 8.16
N ILE A 310 -13.30 -13.90 9.40
CA ILE A 310 -12.55 -14.44 10.52
C ILE A 310 -12.70 -15.95 10.57
N SER A 311 -13.92 -16.47 10.43
CA SER A 311 -14.15 -17.92 10.38
C SER A 311 -13.67 -18.56 9.07
N THR A 312 -13.70 -17.80 7.97
CA THR A 312 -13.23 -18.23 6.64
C THR A 312 -12.34 -17.15 6.04
N PRO A 313 -11.05 -17.10 6.41
CA PRO A 313 -10.11 -16.10 5.90
C PRO A 313 -10.01 -16.14 4.36
N LYS A 314 -9.71 -15.00 3.76
CA LYS A 314 -9.43 -14.95 2.33
C LYS A 314 -8.10 -15.63 2.01
N THR A 315 -7.92 -16.03 0.76
CA THR A 315 -6.70 -16.72 0.28
C THR A 315 -5.40 -15.94 0.53
N ASN A 316 -5.49 -14.63 0.70
CA ASN A 316 -4.37 -13.75 1.05
C ASN A 316 -4.23 -13.49 2.57
N GLY A 317 -4.86 -14.32 3.41
CA GLY A 317 -4.79 -14.22 4.87
C GLY A 317 -5.61 -13.07 5.47
N TYR A 318 -6.42 -12.35 4.71
CA TYR A 318 -7.25 -11.27 5.24
C TYR A 318 -8.35 -11.79 6.15
N GLU A 319 -8.41 -11.28 7.38
CA GLU A 319 -9.39 -11.59 8.41
C GLU A 319 -10.09 -10.32 8.89
N SER A 320 -11.43 -10.32 8.93
CA SER A 320 -12.24 -9.24 9.51
C SER A 320 -13.72 -9.63 9.49
N LEU A 321 -14.53 -9.18 10.45
CA LEU A 321 -15.98 -9.13 10.29
C LEU A 321 -16.36 -7.83 9.59
N HIS A 322 -17.16 -7.93 8.53
CA HIS A 322 -17.75 -6.77 7.88
C HIS A 322 -19.26 -6.81 8.04
N THR A 323 -19.84 -5.72 8.46
CA THR A 323 -21.29 -5.54 8.49
C THR A 323 -21.65 -4.15 7.99
N THR A 324 -22.89 -3.99 7.56
CA THR A 324 -23.45 -2.68 7.21
C THR A 324 -24.66 -2.48 8.10
N VAL A 325 -24.69 -1.38 8.83
CA VAL A 325 -25.76 -1.08 9.78
C VAL A 325 -26.44 0.24 9.44
N MET A 326 -27.72 0.38 9.81
CA MET A 326 -28.46 1.62 9.71
C MET A 326 -28.04 2.54 10.84
N GLY A 327 -27.24 3.56 10.52
CA GLY A 327 -26.78 4.57 11.47
C GLY A 327 -27.79 5.67 11.73
N PRO A 328 -27.41 6.71 12.49
CA PRO A 328 -28.23 7.90 12.68
C PRO A 328 -28.65 8.50 11.32
N ASP A 329 -29.80 9.15 11.32
CA ASP A 329 -30.33 9.87 10.17
C ASP A 329 -30.57 8.97 8.91
N GLY A 330 -30.73 7.63 9.10
CA GLY A 330 -31.09 6.69 8.04
C GLY A 330 -29.97 6.35 7.05
N HIS A 331 -28.72 6.63 7.39
CA HIS A 331 -27.59 6.32 6.51
C HIS A 331 -26.96 4.95 6.81
N TRP A 332 -26.71 4.18 5.76
CA TRP A 332 -25.98 2.93 5.88
C TRP A 332 -24.49 3.17 6.16
N VAL A 333 -23.95 2.51 7.19
CA VAL A 333 -22.57 2.61 7.64
C VAL A 333 -21.92 1.23 7.58
N GLU A 334 -20.82 1.11 6.83
CA GLU A 334 -20.00 -0.08 6.84
C GLU A 334 -19.13 -0.10 8.11
N VAL A 335 -19.18 -1.20 8.86
CA VAL A 335 -18.37 -1.44 10.06
C VAL A 335 -17.47 -2.65 9.83
N GLN A 336 -16.18 -2.48 10.03
CA GLN A 336 -15.15 -3.51 9.96
C GLN A 336 -14.61 -3.76 11.36
N ILE A 337 -14.69 -5.01 11.84
CA ILE A 337 -14.26 -5.40 13.19
C ILE A 337 -13.16 -6.44 13.04
N ARG A 338 -12.04 -6.24 13.73
CA ARG A 338 -10.88 -7.13 13.70
C ARG A 338 -9.95 -6.90 14.88
N SER A 339 -9.06 -7.86 15.17
CA SER A 339 -8.01 -7.70 16.18
C SER A 339 -6.84 -6.85 15.62
N GLU A 340 -5.90 -6.49 16.51
CA GLU A 340 -4.68 -5.79 16.09
C GLU A 340 -3.81 -6.66 15.16
N ARG A 341 -3.67 -7.98 15.43
CA ARG A 341 -2.98 -8.94 14.55
C ARG A 341 -3.64 -8.95 13.16
N MET A 342 -4.96 -9.16 13.10
CA MET A 342 -5.72 -9.14 11.85
C MET A 342 -5.59 -7.80 11.11
N ASN A 343 -5.49 -6.69 11.87
CA ASN A 343 -5.26 -5.37 11.30
C ASN A 343 -3.88 -5.25 10.66
N GLN A 344 -2.84 -5.79 11.27
CA GLN A 344 -1.50 -5.81 10.69
C GLN A 344 -1.45 -6.62 9.40
N ILE A 345 -2.09 -7.80 9.37
CA ILE A 345 -2.21 -8.62 8.15
C ILE A 345 -2.99 -7.86 7.06
N ALA A 346 -4.09 -7.19 7.43
CA ALA A 346 -4.89 -6.42 6.49
C ALA A 346 -4.18 -5.17 5.91
N GLU A 347 -3.24 -4.57 6.65
CA GLU A 347 -2.47 -3.42 6.17
C GLU A 347 -1.22 -3.83 5.35
N LYS A 348 -0.57 -4.95 5.70
CA LYS A 348 0.70 -5.40 5.11
C LYS A 348 0.55 -6.57 4.12
N GLY A 349 -0.64 -7.19 4.06
CA GLY A 349 -0.89 -8.33 3.19
C GLY A 349 0.01 -9.52 3.50
N LEU A 350 0.38 -10.28 2.45
CA LEU A 350 1.27 -11.44 2.58
C LEU A 350 2.65 -11.07 3.15
N ALA A 351 3.08 -9.81 3.07
CA ALA A 351 4.33 -9.35 3.68
C ALA A 351 4.32 -9.51 5.21
N ALA A 352 3.15 -9.55 5.86
CA ALA A 352 3.04 -9.79 7.29
C ALA A 352 3.53 -11.19 7.73
N HIS A 353 3.56 -12.16 6.81
CA HIS A 353 4.07 -13.51 7.08
C HIS A 353 5.59 -13.65 6.94
N TRP A 354 6.26 -12.61 6.43
CA TRP A 354 7.72 -12.59 6.19
C TRP A 354 8.46 -11.67 7.17
N LEU A 355 7.76 -11.17 8.18
CA LEU A 355 8.29 -10.42 9.31
C LEU A 355 8.59 -11.36 10.49
#